data_875bb8de1269e980c8edc0bf9d2f6442
#
_entry.id   875bb8de1269e980c8edc0bf9d2f6442
#
_cell.length_a   1.000
_cell.length_b   1.000
_cell.length_c   1.000
_cell.angle_alpha   90.00
_cell.angle_beta   90.00
_cell.angle_gamma   90.00
#
_symmetry.space_group_name_H-M   'P 1'
#
loop_
_entity.id
_entity.type
_entity.pdbx_description
1 polymer ?
#
loop_
_entity_poly.entity_id
_entity_poly.type
_entity_poly.pdbx_seq_one_letter_code
_entity_poly.pdbx_strand_id
1 'polypeptide(L)'
;GRMEPTASDPSVQQQFGMLAGIPGAGQVNALSTLNIRGERSVTCKGDFDRHPSQGPLPPGAPPVCEMFRQLPDALERAAELDAEYGSTPDLEKMPMYGVVFSFKDPFDTKDMRSTGGADAAYDIDFPQRDHVLVEQLRAKGAIIFAKAVLTEYNGRAGDPGGRHRPDRILPSVLGHQRSTWGGNAVNVYDSTRAASLGSSSGSAVSVSANLVMASLGEETRASTRGPANHNAVSLILPHKAMI
;
A
#
# COMPACT_ATOMS: atom_id res chain seq x y z
N GLY A 1 8.89 10.31 17.10
CA GLY A 1 8.89 11.22 15.99
C GLY A 1 8.65 10.49 14.68
N ARG A 2 7.99 11.13 13.75
CA ARG A 2 7.80 10.61 12.40
C ARG A 2 9.16 10.50 11.72
N MET A 3 9.47 9.34 11.16
CA MET A 3 10.64 9.23 10.30
C MET A 3 10.30 9.82 8.93
N GLU A 4 11.13 10.74 8.47
CA GLU A 4 10.98 11.29 7.14
C GLU A 4 11.39 10.25 6.09
N PRO A 5 10.70 10.20 4.95
CA PRO A 5 11.11 9.38 3.84
C PRO A 5 12.48 9.84 3.32
N THR A 6 13.25 8.90 2.81
CA THR A 6 14.58 9.16 2.26
C THR A 6 14.60 9.12 0.73
N ALA A 7 13.44 9.30 0.12
CA ALA A 7 13.32 9.37 -1.34
C ALA A 7 14.15 10.54 -1.89
N SER A 8 14.87 10.29 -2.97
CA SER A 8 15.72 11.28 -3.62
C SER A 8 14.93 12.33 -4.40
N ASP A 9 13.73 11.97 -4.85
CA ASP A 9 12.85 12.86 -5.60
C ASP A 9 11.84 13.53 -4.66
N PRO A 10 11.76 14.88 -4.62
CA PRO A 10 10.78 15.58 -3.80
C PRO A 10 9.32 15.22 -4.12
N SER A 11 9.00 14.85 -5.37
CA SER A 11 7.65 14.44 -5.73
C SER A 11 7.24 13.13 -5.09
N VAL A 12 8.18 12.24 -4.84
CA VAL A 12 7.98 11.00 -4.09
C VAL A 12 7.58 11.30 -2.64
N GLN A 13 8.24 12.28 -2.02
CA GLN A 13 7.94 12.69 -0.65
C GLN A 13 6.52 13.24 -0.51
N GLN A 14 5.97 13.84 -1.55
CA GLN A 14 4.59 14.34 -1.52
C GLN A 14 3.56 13.23 -1.33
N GLN A 15 3.84 12.02 -1.77
CA GLN A 15 2.93 10.90 -1.55
C GLN A 15 2.80 10.52 -0.07
N PHE A 16 3.82 10.76 0.72
CA PHE A 16 3.73 10.56 2.18
C PHE A 16 2.88 11.64 2.85
N GLY A 17 2.79 12.80 2.24
CA GLY A 17 1.94 13.91 2.69
C GLY A 17 0.45 13.67 2.47
N MET A 18 0.06 12.76 1.60
CA MET A 18 -1.36 12.50 1.30
C MET A 18 -2.15 12.01 2.52
N LEU A 19 -1.51 11.40 3.48
CA LEU A 19 -2.12 11.00 4.73
C LEU A 19 -2.19 12.13 5.76
N ALA A 20 -1.54 13.27 5.49
CA ALA A 20 -1.52 14.41 6.42
C ALA A 20 -2.90 15.05 6.60
N GLY A 21 -3.77 14.96 5.60
CA GLY A 21 -5.15 15.43 5.66
C GLY A 21 -6.08 14.57 6.50
N ILE A 22 -5.64 13.38 6.90
CA ILE A 22 -6.41 12.45 7.73
C ILE A 22 -5.86 12.52 9.15
N PRO A 23 -6.59 13.06 10.12
CA PRO A 23 -6.10 13.19 11.49
C PRO A 23 -5.56 11.87 12.05
N GLY A 24 -4.30 11.86 12.46
CA GLY A 24 -3.63 10.69 13.02
C GLY A 24 -3.12 9.65 12.03
N ALA A 25 -3.63 9.57 10.81
CA ALA A 25 -3.25 8.53 9.85
C ALA A 25 -1.78 8.62 9.41
N GLY A 26 -1.30 9.80 9.10
CA GLY A 26 0.11 10.02 8.73
C GLY A 26 1.10 9.79 9.87
N GLN A 27 0.64 9.68 11.09
CA GLN A 27 1.49 9.43 12.25
C GLN A 27 1.88 7.95 12.39
N VAL A 28 1.12 7.05 11.82
CA VAL A 28 1.37 5.60 11.91
C VAL A 28 2.05 5.03 10.66
N ASN A 29 2.15 5.79 9.58
CA ASN A 29 2.78 5.41 8.31
C ASN A 29 2.34 4.02 7.81
N ALA A 30 1.04 3.75 7.85
CA ALA A 30 0.51 2.45 7.45
C ALA A 30 0.47 2.24 5.95
N LEU A 31 0.21 3.31 5.20
CA LEU A 31 -0.06 3.28 3.77
C LEU A 31 1.02 4.06 3.01
N SER A 32 1.51 3.50 1.92
CA SER A 32 2.56 4.10 1.08
C SER A 32 1.99 4.76 -0.18
N THR A 33 0.87 4.26 -0.68
CA THR A 33 0.22 4.78 -1.88
C THR A 33 -1.28 4.63 -1.72
N LEU A 34 -2.05 5.65 -2.09
CA LEU A 34 -3.51 5.57 -2.14
C LEU A 34 -3.96 5.41 -3.60
N ASN A 35 -4.96 4.58 -3.82
CA ASN A 35 -5.61 4.44 -5.11
C ASN A 35 -6.63 5.57 -5.32
N ILE A 36 -6.12 6.80 -5.31
CA ILE A 36 -6.87 8.04 -5.54
C ILE A 36 -6.19 8.78 -6.68
N ARG A 37 -6.96 9.32 -7.60
CA ARG A 37 -6.43 10.08 -8.74
C ARG A 37 -5.51 11.20 -8.29
N GLY A 38 -4.38 11.33 -8.95
CA GLY A 38 -3.33 12.27 -8.60
C GLY A 38 -2.43 11.79 -7.45
N GLU A 39 -2.76 10.69 -6.76
CA GLU A 39 -2.02 10.19 -5.60
C GLU A 39 -1.42 8.80 -5.80
N ARG A 40 -1.87 8.06 -6.81
CA ARG A 40 -1.48 6.65 -7.04
C ARG A 40 -0.18 6.47 -7.83
N SER A 41 0.40 7.56 -8.33
CA SER A 41 1.67 7.56 -9.04
C SER A 41 2.39 8.90 -8.87
N VAL A 42 3.72 8.91 -8.89
CA VAL A 42 4.52 10.14 -8.90
C VAL A 42 4.79 10.66 -10.31
N THR A 43 4.76 9.78 -11.30
CA THR A 43 5.07 10.10 -12.69
C THR A 43 3.84 10.38 -13.53
N CYS A 44 2.66 9.91 -13.10
CA CYS A 44 1.39 10.06 -13.81
C CYS A 44 0.45 11.06 -13.13
N LYS A 45 0.99 12.05 -12.44
CA LYS A 45 0.23 13.12 -11.79
C LYS A 45 -0.19 14.21 -12.77
N GLY A 46 -1.26 14.89 -12.43
CA GLY A 46 -1.73 16.06 -13.13
C GLY A 46 -3.13 15.90 -13.69
N ASP A 47 -3.49 16.82 -14.59
CA ASP A 47 -4.86 16.86 -15.14
C ASP A 47 -5.21 15.63 -15.96
N PHE A 48 -4.21 14.99 -16.57
CA PHE A 48 -4.40 13.79 -17.37
C PHE A 48 -4.68 12.53 -16.54
N ASP A 49 -4.44 12.55 -15.25
CA ASP A 49 -4.82 11.45 -14.33
C ASP A 49 -6.30 11.49 -13.91
N ARG A 50 -7.06 12.50 -14.32
CA ARG A 50 -8.50 12.60 -14.02
C ARG A 50 -9.34 11.73 -14.97
N HIS A 51 -10.36 11.09 -14.43
CA HIS A 51 -11.27 10.25 -15.20
C HIS A 51 -12.57 10.99 -15.57
N PRO A 52 -13.08 10.91 -16.80
CA PRO A 52 -12.34 10.47 -17.98
C PRO A 52 -11.34 11.53 -18.46
N SER A 53 -10.09 11.19 -18.50
CA SER A 53 -9.08 12.07 -19.04
C SER A 53 -9.07 11.97 -20.57
N GLN A 54 -9.16 13.09 -21.24
CA GLN A 54 -9.16 13.21 -22.70
C GLN A 54 -7.98 14.03 -23.17
N GLY A 55 -7.61 13.81 -24.40
CA GLY A 55 -6.48 14.50 -25.01
C GLY A 55 -5.17 13.71 -24.93
N PRO A 56 -4.09 14.23 -25.51
CA PRO A 56 -2.79 13.58 -25.49
C PRO A 56 -2.17 13.58 -24.10
N LEU A 57 -1.30 12.61 -23.83
CA LEU A 57 -0.44 12.66 -22.65
C LEU A 57 0.43 13.92 -22.69
N PRO A 58 0.74 14.53 -21.52
CA PRO A 58 1.71 15.63 -21.47
C PRO A 58 3.06 15.22 -22.05
N PRO A 59 3.80 16.17 -22.67
CA PRO A 59 5.14 15.90 -23.15
C PRO A 59 6.03 15.30 -22.06
N GLY A 60 6.67 14.17 -22.37
CA GLY A 60 7.55 13.47 -21.44
C GLY A 60 6.85 12.51 -20.47
N ALA A 61 5.53 12.44 -20.44
CA ALA A 61 4.83 11.46 -19.64
C ALA A 61 5.08 10.04 -20.17
N PRO A 62 5.39 9.06 -19.32
CA PRO A 62 5.53 7.68 -19.73
C PRO A 62 4.25 7.14 -20.37
N PRO A 63 4.35 6.24 -21.38
CA PRO A 63 3.16 5.64 -22.01
C PRO A 63 2.23 4.91 -21.05
N VAL A 64 2.76 4.41 -19.95
CA VAL A 64 1.96 3.74 -18.89
C VAL A 64 0.92 4.68 -18.26
N CYS A 65 1.13 5.98 -18.29
CA CYS A 65 0.17 6.96 -17.79
C CYS A 65 -1.16 6.92 -18.56
N GLU A 66 -1.14 6.45 -19.83
CA GLU A 66 -2.38 6.18 -20.56
C GLU A 66 -3.24 5.14 -19.86
N MET A 67 -2.63 4.09 -19.33
CA MET A 67 -3.34 3.06 -18.56
C MET A 67 -3.92 3.64 -17.26
N PHE A 68 -3.14 4.41 -16.52
CA PHE A 68 -3.62 5.01 -15.27
C PHE A 68 -4.85 5.89 -15.47
N ARG A 69 -4.86 6.72 -16.51
CA ARG A 69 -6.00 7.62 -16.74
C ARG A 69 -7.28 6.90 -17.18
N GLN A 70 -7.17 5.68 -17.71
CA GLN A 70 -8.31 4.86 -18.10
C GLN A 70 -8.88 4.01 -16.95
N LEU A 71 -8.14 3.88 -15.85
CA LEU A 71 -8.56 3.06 -14.72
C LEU A 71 -9.30 3.91 -13.67
N PRO A 72 -10.46 3.48 -13.19
CA PRO A 72 -11.11 4.13 -12.07
C PRO A 72 -10.24 4.07 -10.82
N ASP A 73 -10.31 5.07 -9.98
CA ASP A 73 -9.75 5.02 -8.65
C ASP A 73 -10.68 4.30 -7.67
N ALA A 74 -10.29 4.22 -6.40
CA ALA A 74 -11.08 3.51 -5.40
C ALA A 74 -12.46 4.13 -5.17
N LEU A 75 -12.58 5.46 -5.23
CA LEU A 75 -13.86 6.17 -5.04
C LEU A 75 -14.76 6.02 -6.27
N GLU A 76 -14.19 6.15 -7.46
CA GLU A 76 -14.89 5.95 -8.72
C GLU A 76 -15.38 4.50 -8.82
N ARG A 77 -14.53 3.52 -8.44
CA ARG A 77 -14.93 2.12 -8.45
C ARG A 77 -16.03 1.81 -7.43
N ALA A 78 -16.00 2.42 -6.26
CA ALA A 78 -17.09 2.30 -5.30
C ALA A 78 -18.40 2.83 -5.88
N ALA A 79 -18.37 4.02 -6.50
CA ALA A 79 -19.54 4.60 -7.15
C ALA A 79 -20.08 3.74 -8.31
N GLU A 80 -19.21 3.14 -9.12
CA GLU A 80 -19.60 2.20 -10.18
C GLU A 80 -20.33 0.98 -9.61
N LEU A 81 -19.80 0.39 -8.53
CA LEU A 81 -20.42 -0.75 -7.87
C LEU A 81 -21.79 -0.40 -7.27
N ASP A 82 -21.89 0.77 -6.64
CA ASP A 82 -23.17 1.25 -6.10
C ASP A 82 -24.19 1.49 -7.21
N ALA A 83 -23.76 2.02 -8.35
CA ALA A 83 -24.63 2.23 -9.51
C ALA A 83 -25.09 0.92 -10.15
N GLU A 84 -24.22 -0.10 -10.18
CA GLU A 84 -24.49 -1.39 -10.81
C GLU A 84 -25.35 -2.31 -9.93
N TYR A 85 -25.03 -2.39 -8.63
CA TYR A 85 -25.64 -3.38 -7.72
C TYR A 85 -26.58 -2.77 -6.68
N GLY A 86 -26.55 -1.45 -6.48
CA GLY A 86 -27.40 -0.74 -5.53
C GLY A 86 -27.12 -1.10 -4.07
N SER A 87 -28.12 -0.86 -3.23
CA SER A 87 -28.02 -1.09 -1.78
C SER A 87 -28.24 -2.56 -1.35
N THR A 88 -28.63 -3.42 -2.26
CA THR A 88 -28.93 -4.84 -1.99
C THR A 88 -28.21 -5.76 -2.96
N PRO A 89 -26.87 -5.78 -2.96
CA PRO A 89 -26.10 -6.63 -3.85
C PRO A 89 -26.33 -8.11 -3.55
N ASP A 90 -26.23 -8.94 -4.59
CA ASP A 90 -26.18 -10.39 -4.44
C ASP A 90 -24.83 -10.81 -3.83
N LEU A 91 -24.78 -10.99 -2.53
CA LEU A 91 -23.56 -11.35 -1.80
C LEU A 91 -23.08 -12.78 -2.08
N GLU A 92 -23.87 -13.63 -2.70
CA GLU A 92 -23.37 -14.95 -3.18
C GLU A 92 -22.45 -14.76 -4.39
N LYS A 93 -22.76 -13.81 -5.26
CA LYS A 93 -21.93 -13.45 -6.43
C LYS A 93 -20.84 -12.47 -6.09
N MET A 94 -21.12 -11.53 -5.20
CA MET A 94 -20.23 -10.42 -4.81
C MET A 94 -19.91 -10.46 -3.31
N PRO A 95 -19.27 -11.53 -2.81
CA PRO A 95 -19.07 -11.72 -1.37
C PRO A 95 -18.15 -10.69 -0.71
N MET A 96 -17.41 -9.91 -1.50
CA MET A 96 -16.53 -8.84 -1.03
C MET A 96 -17.04 -7.44 -1.39
N TYR A 97 -18.32 -7.32 -1.76
CA TYR A 97 -18.91 -6.05 -2.12
C TYR A 97 -18.70 -4.99 -1.05
N GLY A 98 -18.06 -3.89 -1.42
CA GLY A 98 -17.80 -2.76 -0.53
C GLY A 98 -16.73 -3.01 0.54
N VAL A 99 -16.09 -4.18 0.58
CA VAL A 99 -14.98 -4.43 1.51
C VAL A 99 -13.74 -3.69 1.02
N VAL A 100 -13.23 -2.79 1.86
CA VAL A 100 -12.07 -1.95 1.56
C VAL A 100 -10.79 -2.65 1.98
N PHE A 101 -9.86 -2.81 1.03
CA PHE A 101 -8.60 -3.50 1.22
C PHE A 101 -7.39 -2.58 1.05
N SER A 102 -6.36 -2.82 1.87
CA SER A 102 -4.98 -2.50 1.53
C SER A 102 -4.21 -3.76 1.18
N PHE A 103 -3.15 -3.60 0.39
CA PHE A 103 -2.27 -4.69 -0.01
C PHE A 103 -0.85 -4.33 0.35
N LYS A 104 -0.14 -5.27 0.95
CA LYS A 104 1.31 -5.11 1.09
C LYS A 104 1.89 -4.71 -0.25
N ASP A 105 2.76 -3.71 -0.27
CA ASP A 105 3.19 -3.05 -1.49
C ASP A 105 3.65 -3.98 -2.64
N PRO A 106 4.32 -5.15 -2.42
CA PRO A 106 4.75 -6.01 -3.52
C PRO A 106 3.62 -6.70 -4.29
N PHE A 107 2.39 -6.70 -3.78
CA PHE A 107 1.27 -7.19 -4.61
C PHE A 107 1.04 -6.25 -5.78
N ASP A 108 1.19 -6.73 -6.98
CA ASP A 108 0.94 -5.95 -8.18
C ASP A 108 -0.53 -5.52 -8.25
N THR A 109 -0.73 -4.24 -8.47
CA THR A 109 -2.01 -3.60 -8.74
C THR A 109 -1.85 -2.70 -9.95
N LYS A 110 -2.60 -2.96 -11.01
CA LYS A 110 -2.47 -2.24 -12.29
C LYS A 110 -2.76 -0.74 -12.21
N ASP A 111 -3.39 -0.30 -11.13
CA ASP A 111 -3.81 1.09 -10.87
C ASP A 111 -2.95 1.81 -9.81
N MET A 112 -1.94 1.15 -9.29
CA MET A 112 -0.95 1.76 -8.39
C MET A 112 0.42 1.16 -8.68
N ARG A 113 1.46 1.89 -8.30
CA ARG A 113 2.82 1.37 -8.41
C ARG A 113 3.10 0.28 -7.37
N SER A 114 4.05 -0.61 -7.68
CA SER A 114 4.60 -1.61 -6.76
C SER A 114 6.08 -1.33 -6.56
N THR A 115 6.45 -0.88 -5.36
CA THR A 115 7.79 -0.34 -5.08
C THR A 115 8.71 -1.31 -4.34
N GLY A 116 8.13 -2.35 -3.73
CA GLY A 116 8.87 -3.20 -2.80
C GLY A 116 9.32 -2.47 -1.53
N GLY A 117 8.76 -1.29 -1.27
CA GLY A 117 9.14 -0.41 -0.17
C GLY A 117 10.37 0.47 -0.45
N ALA A 118 10.84 0.51 -1.70
CA ALA A 118 11.99 1.29 -2.13
C ALA A 118 11.62 2.32 -3.18
N ASP A 119 12.39 3.40 -3.26
CA ASP A 119 12.27 4.43 -4.29
C ASP A 119 13.21 4.21 -5.49
N ALA A 120 13.93 3.09 -5.50
CA ALA A 120 14.99 2.84 -6.46
C ALA A 120 14.51 2.72 -7.92
N ALA A 121 13.26 2.38 -8.15
CA ALA A 121 12.70 2.13 -9.47
C ALA A 121 11.35 2.85 -9.68
N TYR A 122 11.15 3.98 -9.04
CA TYR A 122 9.86 4.68 -9.06
C TYR A 122 9.43 5.15 -10.46
N ASP A 123 10.35 5.23 -11.41
CA ASP A 123 10.06 5.58 -12.81
C ASP A 123 9.47 4.42 -13.62
N ILE A 124 9.71 3.18 -13.19
CA ILE A 124 9.40 1.97 -13.94
C ILE A 124 8.61 0.92 -13.17
N ASP A 125 8.26 1.18 -11.92
CA ASP A 125 7.57 0.24 -11.03
C ASP A 125 6.05 0.21 -11.22
N PHE A 126 5.62 0.20 -12.48
CA PHE A 126 4.22 0.17 -12.89
C PHE A 126 3.81 -1.24 -13.32
N PRO A 127 3.06 -1.99 -12.51
CA PRO A 127 2.53 -3.28 -12.91
C PRO A 127 1.59 -3.14 -14.11
N GLN A 128 1.75 -4.04 -15.10
CA GLN A 128 0.88 -4.06 -16.28
C GLN A 128 -0.44 -4.79 -16.03
N ARG A 129 -0.52 -5.52 -14.92
CA ARG A 129 -1.69 -6.32 -14.53
C ARG A 129 -1.77 -6.46 -13.03
N ASP A 130 -2.95 -6.77 -12.56
CA ASP A 130 -3.14 -7.14 -11.16
C ASP A 130 -2.48 -8.50 -10.84
N HIS A 131 -2.00 -8.67 -9.64
CA HIS A 131 -1.74 -9.98 -9.06
C HIS A 131 -3.05 -10.79 -9.03
N VAL A 132 -2.99 -12.11 -9.19
CA VAL A 132 -4.18 -12.97 -9.30
C VAL A 132 -5.16 -12.78 -8.12
N LEU A 133 -4.66 -12.62 -6.90
CA LEU A 133 -5.52 -12.39 -5.73
C LEU A 133 -6.22 -11.02 -5.79
N VAL A 134 -5.53 -9.99 -6.31
CA VAL A 134 -6.11 -8.64 -6.49
C VAL A 134 -7.24 -8.71 -7.52
N GLU A 135 -6.98 -9.36 -8.66
CA GLU A 135 -7.97 -9.56 -9.72
C GLU A 135 -9.22 -10.30 -9.21
N GLN A 136 -9.01 -11.39 -8.47
CA GLN A 136 -10.11 -12.17 -7.91
C GLN A 136 -10.92 -11.39 -6.87
N LEU A 137 -10.28 -10.59 -6.03
CA LEU A 137 -10.97 -9.75 -5.05
C LEU A 137 -11.78 -8.64 -5.73
N ARG A 138 -11.21 -7.99 -6.75
CA ARG A 138 -11.97 -7.01 -7.57
C ARG A 138 -13.20 -7.64 -8.21
N ALA A 139 -13.05 -8.83 -8.78
CA ALA A 139 -14.15 -9.57 -9.39
C ALA A 139 -15.27 -9.93 -8.40
N LYS A 140 -14.95 -9.94 -7.12
CA LYS A 140 -15.90 -10.21 -6.02
C LYS A 140 -16.42 -8.95 -5.33
N GLY A 141 -16.14 -7.76 -5.87
CA GLY A 141 -16.66 -6.49 -5.39
C GLY A 141 -15.79 -5.76 -4.36
N ALA A 142 -14.58 -6.24 -4.11
CA ALA A 142 -13.66 -5.55 -3.20
C ALA A 142 -13.19 -4.21 -3.77
N ILE A 143 -13.01 -3.24 -2.88
CA ILE A 143 -12.39 -1.94 -3.16
C ILE A 143 -10.91 -2.03 -2.84
N ILE A 144 -10.06 -1.91 -3.85
CA ILE A 144 -8.61 -1.88 -3.69
C ILE A 144 -8.19 -0.44 -3.43
N PHE A 145 -7.98 -0.11 -2.17
CA PHE A 145 -7.83 1.27 -1.73
C PHE A 145 -6.39 1.74 -1.68
N ALA A 146 -5.47 0.91 -1.20
CA ALA A 146 -4.12 1.38 -0.91
C ALA A 146 -3.06 0.29 -0.95
N LYS A 147 -1.81 0.73 -1.12
CA LYS A 147 -0.62 -0.07 -0.83
C LYS A 147 -0.20 0.15 0.61
N ALA A 148 0.10 -0.93 1.31
CA ALA A 148 0.55 -0.92 2.70
C ALA A 148 2.08 -0.96 2.78
N VAL A 149 2.63 -0.15 3.67
CA VAL A 149 4.07 -0.08 3.94
C VAL A 149 4.60 -1.44 4.37
N LEU A 150 5.81 -1.75 3.93
CA LEU A 150 6.53 -2.96 4.29
C LEU A 150 7.97 -2.67 4.66
N THR A 151 8.64 -3.65 5.24
CA THR A 151 10.11 -3.66 5.28
C THR A 151 10.61 -3.85 3.85
N GLU A 152 11.44 -2.94 3.38
CA GLU A 152 11.97 -2.89 2.02
C GLU A 152 12.45 -4.27 1.54
N TYR A 153 11.91 -4.73 0.40
CA TYR A 153 12.16 -6.06 -0.20
C TYR A 153 12.00 -7.24 0.78
N ASN A 154 11.08 -7.13 1.74
CA ASN A 154 10.85 -8.14 2.78
C ASN A 154 12.07 -8.45 3.67
N GLY A 155 13.10 -7.66 3.54
CA GLY A 155 14.39 -7.85 4.20
C GLY A 155 14.77 -6.75 5.18
N ARG A 156 16.02 -6.76 5.55
CA ARG A 156 16.63 -5.70 6.36
C ARG A 156 17.26 -4.69 5.41
N ALA A 157 16.50 -3.72 4.96
CA ALA A 157 17.03 -2.68 4.10
C ALA A 157 18.24 -2.01 4.74
N GLY A 158 19.32 -1.90 3.98
CA GLY A 158 20.54 -1.22 4.39
C GLY A 158 21.51 -2.03 5.24
N ASP A 159 21.33 -3.35 5.38
CA ASP A 159 22.34 -4.25 5.93
C ASP A 159 22.91 -5.16 4.83
N PRO A 160 24.01 -4.76 4.17
CA PRO A 160 24.61 -5.53 3.08
C PRO A 160 25.11 -6.93 3.46
N GLY A 161 25.05 -7.30 4.71
CA GLY A 161 25.53 -8.60 5.20
C GLY A 161 24.51 -9.38 6.02
N GLY A 162 23.28 -8.90 6.16
CA GLY A 162 22.25 -9.56 6.99
C GLY A 162 22.67 -9.70 8.46
N ARG A 163 23.75 -9.05 8.86
CA ARG A 163 24.28 -9.09 10.21
C ARG A 163 23.88 -7.84 10.95
N HIS A 164 23.23 -8.06 12.04
CA HIS A 164 22.94 -7.03 13.02
C HIS A 164 24.27 -6.37 13.44
N ARG A 165 24.50 -5.14 13.00
CA ARG A 165 25.61 -4.35 13.51
C ARG A 165 25.11 -3.52 14.69
N PRO A 166 25.55 -3.82 15.92
CA PRO A 166 25.12 -3.10 17.11
C PRO A 166 25.57 -1.63 17.14
N ASP A 167 26.49 -1.26 16.27
CA ASP A 167 27.05 0.07 16.14
C ASP A 167 26.25 1.00 15.19
N ARG A 168 25.33 0.50 14.44
CA ARG A 168 24.34 1.31 13.73
C ARG A 168 23.10 1.47 14.58
N ILE A 169 23.19 2.39 15.50
CA ILE A 169 22.08 2.86 16.30
C ILE A 169 21.11 3.68 15.42
N LEU A 170 20.35 2.95 14.61
CA LEU A 170 18.98 3.41 14.44
C LEU A 170 18.31 3.09 15.77
N PRO A 171 17.50 4.01 16.32
CA PRO A 171 16.81 3.72 17.57
C PRO A 171 16.26 2.31 17.47
N SER A 172 16.59 1.45 18.39
CA SER A 172 16.27 0.00 18.39
C SER A 172 14.80 -0.29 18.19
N VAL A 173 13.98 0.72 18.35
CA VAL A 173 12.54 0.76 18.23
C VAL A 173 12.06 0.81 16.76
N LEU A 174 12.84 1.40 15.84
CA LEU A 174 12.42 1.62 14.45
C LEU A 174 13.35 0.96 13.43
N GLY A 175 14.50 0.44 13.87
CA GLY A 175 15.62 0.09 13.01
C GLY A 175 15.47 -1.14 12.12
N HIS A 176 14.41 -1.91 12.26
CA HIS A 176 14.21 -3.15 11.51
C HIS A 176 13.16 -3.09 10.42
N GLN A 177 12.50 -1.95 10.25
CA GLN A 177 11.36 -1.81 9.34
C GLN A 177 11.55 -0.68 8.32
N ARG A 178 12.78 -0.42 7.97
CA ARG A 178 13.08 0.64 7.03
C ARG A 178 12.40 0.40 5.69
N SER A 179 11.71 1.43 5.22
CA SER A 179 11.25 1.57 3.86
C SER A 179 11.66 2.96 3.37
N THR A 180 12.36 3.04 2.25
CA THR A 180 12.72 4.33 1.64
C THR A 180 11.52 4.97 0.98
N TRP A 181 10.56 4.17 0.54
CA TRP A 181 9.33 4.66 -0.06
C TRP A 181 8.27 5.08 0.97
N GLY A 182 7.98 4.25 1.94
CA GLY A 182 6.85 4.44 2.88
C GLY A 182 7.23 4.94 4.27
N GLY A 183 8.51 5.06 4.57
CA GLY A 183 8.96 5.27 5.95
C GLY A 183 8.70 4.04 6.83
N ASN A 184 8.75 4.22 8.14
CA ASN A 184 8.52 3.13 9.07
C ASN A 184 7.11 3.19 9.63
N ALA A 185 6.37 2.09 9.51
CA ALA A 185 5.10 1.93 10.21
C ALA A 185 5.34 1.84 11.72
N VAL A 186 4.51 2.52 12.49
CA VAL A 186 4.56 2.51 13.97
C VAL A 186 3.32 1.85 14.55
N ASN A 187 3.45 1.35 15.77
CA ASN A 187 2.35 0.71 16.45
C ASN A 187 1.24 1.72 16.77
N VAL A 188 -0.02 1.32 16.53
CA VAL A 188 -1.19 2.20 16.72
C VAL A 188 -1.39 2.54 18.21
N TYR A 189 -1.10 1.60 19.09
CA TYR A 189 -1.31 1.75 20.53
C TYR A 189 -0.14 2.45 21.23
N ASP A 190 1.03 2.48 20.58
CA ASP A 190 2.22 3.15 21.10
C ASP A 190 3.09 3.61 19.91
N SER A 191 2.89 4.84 19.49
CA SER A 191 3.60 5.43 18.33
C SER A 191 5.11 5.61 18.55
N THR A 192 5.61 5.36 19.76
CA THR A 192 7.06 5.35 20.03
C THR A 192 7.70 4.02 19.67
N ARG A 193 6.90 3.01 19.35
CA ARG A 193 7.34 1.67 18.96
C ARG A 193 7.12 1.41 17.48
N ALA A 194 8.02 0.63 16.92
CA ALA A 194 7.80 0.05 15.60
C ALA A 194 6.56 -0.83 15.58
N ALA A 195 5.87 -0.88 14.45
CA ALA A 195 4.70 -1.74 14.27
C ALA A 195 5.01 -3.22 14.50
N SER A 196 6.21 -3.66 14.09
CA SER A 196 6.77 -4.99 14.33
C SER A 196 8.19 -5.08 13.75
N LEU A 197 8.76 -6.27 13.70
CA LEU A 197 9.99 -6.53 12.92
C LEU A 197 9.73 -6.71 11.41
N GLY A 198 8.48 -6.59 11.00
CA GLY A 198 8.06 -6.71 9.60
C GLY A 198 7.80 -8.17 9.18
N SER A 199 7.59 -8.38 7.85
CA SER A 199 7.74 -7.34 6.83
C SER A 199 6.41 -6.66 6.45
N SER A 200 5.23 -7.24 6.76
CA SER A 200 3.89 -6.70 6.45
C SER A 200 3.41 -5.70 7.52
N SER A 201 4.25 -4.73 7.90
CA SER A 201 3.97 -3.82 9.00
C SER A 201 2.76 -2.95 8.74
N GLY A 202 2.71 -2.30 7.59
CA GLY A 202 1.61 -1.43 7.21
C GLY A 202 0.30 -2.19 7.03
N SER A 203 0.36 -3.45 6.58
CA SER A 203 -0.84 -4.29 6.46
C SER A 203 -1.55 -4.43 7.81
N ALA A 204 -0.82 -4.78 8.86
CA ALA A 204 -1.41 -4.89 10.20
C ALA A 204 -1.84 -3.54 10.76
N VAL A 205 -0.99 -2.50 10.59
CA VAL A 205 -1.27 -1.16 11.11
C VAL A 205 -2.47 -0.53 10.41
N SER A 206 -2.66 -0.72 9.12
CA SER A 206 -3.81 -0.15 8.40
C SER A 206 -5.14 -0.69 8.90
N VAL A 207 -5.18 -1.95 9.32
CA VAL A 207 -6.37 -2.57 9.92
C VAL A 207 -6.56 -2.10 11.36
N SER A 208 -5.51 -2.15 12.19
CA SER A 208 -5.63 -1.73 13.60
C SER A 208 -5.89 -0.23 13.76
N ALA A 209 -5.45 0.60 12.80
CA ALA A 209 -5.76 2.03 12.74
C ALA A 209 -7.13 2.33 12.12
N ASN A 210 -7.90 1.29 11.75
CA ASN A 210 -9.21 1.41 11.11
C ASN A 210 -9.20 2.24 9.81
N LEU A 211 -8.11 2.15 9.04
CA LEU A 211 -7.98 2.81 7.73
C LEU A 211 -8.60 1.95 6.62
N VAL A 212 -8.61 0.65 6.81
CA VAL A 212 -9.20 -0.35 5.91
C VAL A 212 -9.89 -1.45 6.72
N MET A 213 -10.78 -2.20 6.07
CA MET A 213 -11.50 -3.31 6.69
C MET A 213 -10.64 -4.58 6.75
N ALA A 214 -9.80 -4.79 5.75
CA ALA A 214 -8.91 -5.94 5.66
C ALA A 214 -7.63 -5.57 4.91
N SER A 215 -6.58 -6.37 5.10
CA SER A 215 -5.31 -6.18 4.41
C SER A 215 -4.67 -7.51 4.03
N LEU A 216 -4.04 -7.56 2.87
CA LEU A 216 -3.21 -8.69 2.48
C LEU A 216 -1.75 -8.40 2.81
N GLY A 217 -1.13 -9.37 3.49
CA GLY A 217 0.31 -9.43 3.72
C GLY A 217 0.91 -10.66 3.05
N GLU A 218 2.23 -10.79 3.12
CA GLU A 218 2.96 -11.97 2.66
C GLU A 218 3.66 -12.65 3.84
N GLU A 219 3.65 -13.96 3.87
CA GLU A 219 4.28 -14.76 4.91
C GLU A 219 5.26 -15.76 4.33
N THR A 220 6.55 -15.59 4.62
CA THR A 220 7.55 -16.65 4.46
C THR A 220 7.91 -17.19 5.84
N ARG A 221 8.23 -16.27 6.75
CA ARG A 221 8.58 -16.59 8.14
C ARG A 221 8.27 -15.40 9.03
N ALA A 222 7.13 -15.44 9.72
CA ALA A 222 6.63 -14.44 10.66
C ALA A 222 6.28 -13.07 10.05
N SER A 223 6.33 -12.88 8.73
CA SER A 223 6.12 -11.57 8.09
C SER A 223 4.68 -11.05 8.14
N THR A 224 3.71 -11.87 8.51
CA THR A 224 2.34 -11.45 8.83
C THR A 224 1.99 -11.70 10.29
N ARG A 225 2.43 -12.85 10.84
CA ARG A 225 2.17 -13.22 12.24
C ARG A 225 2.75 -12.22 13.23
N GLY A 226 3.98 -11.77 12.99
CA GLY A 226 4.63 -10.76 13.82
C GLY A 226 3.85 -9.45 13.81
N PRO A 227 3.64 -8.81 12.65
CA PRO A 227 2.82 -7.60 12.55
C PRO A 227 1.42 -7.74 13.15
N ALA A 228 0.70 -8.81 12.86
CA ALA A 228 -0.66 -9.04 13.38
C ALA A 228 -0.67 -9.10 14.92
N ASN A 229 0.25 -9.88 15.51
CA ASN A 229 0.38 -9.99 16.96
C ASN A 229 0.72 -8.66 17.63
N HIS A 230 1.65 -7.90 17.06
CA HIS A 230 2.08 -6.62 17.62
C HIS A 230 1.02 -5.52 17.54
N ASN A 231 0.10 -5.63 16.58
CA ASN A 231 -0.94 -4.61 16.35
C ASN A 231 -2.35 -5.10 16.71
N ALA A 232 -2.45 -6.22 17.43
CA ALA A 232 -3.70 -6.77 17.95
C ALA A 232 -4.79 -6.97 16.88
N VAL A 233 -4.41 -7.46 15.70
CA VAL A 233 -5.35 -7.79 14.62
C VAL A 233 -5.46 -9.30 14.42
N SER A 234 -6.64 -9.75 14.01
CA SER A 234 -6.86 -11.15 13.64
C SER A 234 -6.12 -11.47 12.34
N LEU A 235 -5.54 -12.66 12.25
CA LEU A 235 -4.80 -13.13 11.08
C LEU A 235 -5.35 -14.47 10.63
N ILE A 236 -5.56 -14.59 9.32
CA ILE A 236 -5.83 -15.86 8.65
C ILE A 236 -4.63 -16.17 7.75
N LEU A 237 -4.03 -17.34 7.94
CA LEU A 237 -3.00 -17.89 7.07
C LEU A 237 -3.63 -19.06 6.29
N PRO A 238 -4.07 -18.83 5.05
CA PRO A 238 -4.68 -19.90 4.28
C PRO A 238 -3.64 -20.98 3.92
N HIS A 239 -4.10 -22.20 3.79
CA HIS A 239 -3.28 -23.29 3.25
C HIS A 239 -2.99 -23.01 1.76
N LYS A 240 -1.81 -23.40 1.30
CA LYS A 240 -1.35 -23.14 -0.08
C LYS A 240 -2.34 -23.58 -1.17
N ALA A 241 -3.12 -24.61 -0.93
CA ALA A 241 -4.14 -25.10 -1.87
C ALA A 241 -5.49 -24.35 -1.79
N MET A 242 -5.60 -23.34 -0.91
CA MET A 242 -6.78 -22.48 -0.76
C MET A 242 -6.65 -21.15 -1.48
N ILE A 243 -5.50 -20.93 -2.12
CA ILE A 243 -5.17 -19.69 -2.83
C ILE A 243 -4.90 -20.04 -4.29
#